data_521943d0b79c9eed800ed638f4af8494
#
_entry.id   521943d0b79c9eed800ed638f4af8494
#
_cell.length_a   1.000
_cell.length_b   1.000
_cell.length_c   1.000
_cell.angle_alpha   90.00
_cell.angle_beta   90.00
_cell.angle_gamma   90.00
#
_symmetry.space_group_name_H-M   'P 1'
#
loop_
_entity.id
_entity.type
_entity.pdbx_description
1 polymer ?
#
loop_
_entity_poly.entity_id
_entity_poly.type
_entity_poly.pdbx_seq_one_letter_code
_entity_poly.pdbx_strand_id
1 'polypeptide(L)'
;MSSFNWYSNSKDSNRDNHDTTSPYLSPLFTSAADLQLRFLCPSDLDQVKDLCKEWFPIQYPEAWYRDITSDPRFYSLAAVYQSKLVGLLIAEVKQSDAINKEDKGILDGRMYSNCTVGYILSLGVCSTFRRQGVASLLLDSFLNHVTQSENQICKAIYLHVLTMNSAAIRFYEKHYFRLHSFLPYYYSVSHCFYLFGP
;
A
#
# COMPACT_ATOMS: atom_id res chain seq x y z
N MET A 1 10.43 15.85 3.51
CA MET A 1 9.58 15.26 2.45
C MET A 1 10.27 14.00 2.03
N SER A 2 9.75 12.86 2.45
CA SER A 2 10.40 11.56 2.20
C SER A 2 9.59 10.83 1.15
N SER A 3 10.14 10.73 -0.03
CA SER A 3 9.60 9.93 -1.13
C SER A 3 10.11 8.50 -0.99
N PHE A 4 9.23 7.51 -1.07
CA PHE A 4 9.50 6.13 -0.66
C PHE A 4 9.59 5.14 -1.82
N ASN A 5 10.56 4.27 -1.78
CA ASN A 5 10.94 3.37 -2.89
C ASN A 5 10.61 1.90 -2.60
N TRP A 6 9.93 1.21 -3.55
CA TRP A 6 9.59 -0.22 -3.49
C TRP A 6 10.58 -1.05 -4.29
N TYR A 7 11.36 -1.89 -3.65
CA TYR A 7 12.18 -2.89 -4.34
C TYR A 7 11.81 -4.31 -3.88
N SER A 8 11.43 -5.17 -4.81
CA SER A 8 11.39 -6.60 -4.57
C SER A 8 12.55 -7.24 -5.36
N ASN A 9 13.52 -7.81 -4.65
CA ASN A 9 14.60 -8.59 -5.24
C ASN A 9 14.05 -9.94 -5.70
N SER A 10 13.94 -10.15 -7.01
CA SER A 10 13.84 -11.48 -7.60
C SER A 10 15.18 -11.78 -8.28
N LYS A 11 15.95 -12.71 -7.69
CA LYS A 11 17.05 -13.37 -8.39
C LYS A 11 16.46 -14.53 -9.17
N ASP A 12 16.37 -14.37 -10.50
CA ASP A 12 16.19 -15.49 -11.42
C ASP A 12 17.53 -16.18 -11.65
N SER A 13 17.59 -17.45 -11.30
CA SER A 13 18.59 -18.37 -11.84
C SER A 13 17.87 -19.53 -12.51
N ASN A 14 17.96 -19.56 -13.84
CA ASN A 14 17.60 -20.69 -14.70
C ASN A 14 18.26 -21.98 -14.23
N ARG A 15 17.47 -23.04 -14.11
CA ARG A 15 17.84 -24.42 -14.49
C ARG A 15 16.58 -25.22 -14.74
N ASP A 16 16.47 -25.70 -15.99
CA ASP A 16 15.54 -26.73 -16.43
C ASP A 16 15.72 -28.02 -15.62
N ASN A 17 14.62 -28.57 -15.14
CA ASN A 17 14.42 -30.03 -15.11
C ASN A 17 12.94 -30.36 -14.92
N HIS A 18 12.43 -31.17 -15.83
CA HIS A 18 11.16 -31.87 -15.74
C HIS A 18 11.03 -32.64 -14.42
N ASP A 19 10.03 -32.32 -13.63
CA ASP A 19 9.30 -33.36 -12.88
C ASP A 19 7.88 -32.88 -12.56
N THR A 20 6.92 -33.72 -12.97
CA THR A 20 5.49 -33.53 -12.82
C THR A 20 5.08 -33.95 -11.41
N THR A 21 4.95 -32.97 -10.51
CA THR A 21 4.03 -33.02 -9.37
C THR A 21 3.82 -31.60 -8.88
N SER A 22 2.68 -31.01 -9.24
CA SER A 22 2.23 -29.73 -8.67
C SER A 22 1.94 -29.94 -7.18
N PRO A 23 2.73 -29.37 -6.29
CA PRO A 23 2.28 -29.27 -4.92
C PRO A 23 1.22 -28.18 -4.88
N TYR A 24 -0.03 -28.55 -4.79
CA TYR A 24 -1.06 -27.64 -4.30
C TYR A 24 -0.56 -27.11 -2.96
N LEU A 25 -0.02 -25.90 -2.94
CA LEU A 25 0.23 -25.15 -1.72
C LEU A 25 -1.13 -25.01 -1.06
N SER A 26 -1.39 -25.84 -0.06
CA SER A 26 -2.53 -25.70 0.82
C SER A 26 -2.54 -24.25 1.31
N PRO A 27 -3.68 -23.55 1.29
CA PRO A 27 -3.72 -22.19 1.79
C PRO A 27 -3.19 -22.22 3.23
N LEU A 28 -2.23 -21.33 3.54
CA LEU A 28 -1.66 -21.18 4.89
C LEU A 28 -2.74 -20.91 5.95
N PHE A 29 -3.89 -20.42 5.51
CA PHE A 29 -5.05 -20.22 6.37
C PHE A 29 -5.92 -21.49 6.39
N THR A 30 -5.92 -22.19 7.49
CA THR A 30 -6.85 -23.28 7.76
C THR A 30 -8.28 -22.77 7.97
N SER A 31 -8.43 -21.48 8.29
CA SER A 31 -9.71 -20.76 8.36
C SER A 31 -9.48 -19.27 8.08
N ALA A 32 -10.38 -18.64 7.33
CA ALA A 32 -10.42 -17.17 7.19
C ALA A 32 -10.62 -16.46 8.54
N ALA A 33 -11.05 -17.18 9.57
CA ALA A 33 -11.20 -16.68 10.95
C ALA A 33 -9.86 -16.36 11.63
N ASP A 34 -8.73 -16.84 11.10
CA ASP A 34 -7.43 -16.67 11.74
C ASP A 34 -6.74 -15.34 11.34
N LEU A 35 -7.18 -14.70 10.27
CA LEU A 35 -6.68 -13.40 9.83
C LEU A 35 -7.59 -12.27 10.34
N GLN A 36 -7.03 -11.40 11.14
CA GLN A 36 -7.75 -10.25 11.72
C GLN A 36 -7.22 -8.94 11.13
N LEU A 37 -8.13 -8.00 10.88
CA LEU A 37 -7.76 -6.62 10.59
C LEU A 37 -7.95 -5.76 11.84
N ARG A 38 -6.95 -4.95 12.15
CA ARG A 38 -7.03 -3.93 13.20
C ARG A 38 -6.14 -2.74 12.87
N PHE A 39 -6.44 -1.60 13.45
CA PHE A 39 -5.53 -0.46 13.37
C PHE A 39 -4.24 -0.74 14.13
N LEU A 40 -3.16 -0.12 13.64
CA LEU A 40 -1.89 -0.10 14.35
C LEU A 40 -2.02 0.68 15.65
N CYS A 41 -1.20 0.31 16.63
CA CYS A 41 -1.07 1.00 17.90
C CYS A 41 0.42 1.18 18.26
N PRO A 42 0.76 2.04 19.23
CA PRO A 42 2.16 2.29 19.57
C PRO A 42 2.97 1.06 19.97
N SER A 43 2.35 0.01 20.48
CA SER A 43 3.02 -1.25 20.81
C SER A 43 3.43 -2.07 19.58
N ASP A 44 2.96 -1.73 18.38
CA ASP A 44 3.34 -2.40 17.13
C ASP A 44 4.61 -1.84 16.52
N LEU A 45 5.15 -0.76 17.06
CA LEU A 45 6.24 0.03 16.47
C LEU A 45 7.44 -0.84 16.05
N ASP A 46 7.89 -1.74 16.91
CA ASP A 46 9.07 -2.58 16.61
C ASP A 46 8.77 -3.60 15.51
N GLN A 47 7.60 -4.26 15.53
CA GLN A 47 7.20 -5.16 14.45
C GLN A 47 7.05 -4.43 13.11
N VAL A 48 6.47 -3.23 13.11
CA VAL A 48 6.33 -2.41 11.91
C VAL A 48 7.69 -2.02 11.35
N LYS A 49 8.65 -1.64 12.20
CA LYS A 49 10.02 -1.35 11.78
C LYS A 49 10.70 -2.54 11.11
N ASP A 50 10.57 -3.72 11.70
CA ASP A 50 11.19 -4.93 11.17
C ASP A 50 10.58 -5.32 9.81
N LEU A 51 9.27 -5.25 9.68
CA LEU A 51 8.58 -5.48 8.42
C LEU A 51 8.98 -4.45 7.34
N CYS A 52 9.07 -3.17 7.70
CA CYS A 52 9.49 -2.14 6.76
C CYS A 52 10.93 -2.31 6.29
N LYS A 53 11.84 -2.76 7.17
CA LYS A 53 13.23 -3.10 6.78
C LYS A 53 13.27 -4.26 5.79
N GLU A 54 12.40 -5.27 5.97
CA GLU A 54 12.30 -6.41 5.04
C GLU A 54 11.72 -6.01 3.69
N TRP A 55 10.69 -5.14 3.68
CA TRP A 55 9.92 -4.85 2.48
C TRP A 55 10.46 -3.69 1.65
N PHE A 56 11.13 -2.73 2.29
CA PHE A 56 11.57 -1.50 1.65
C PHE A 56 13.09 -1.34 1.72
N PRO A 57 13.74 -0.96 0.61
CA PRO A 57 15.20 -0.77 0.57
C PRO A 57 15.67 0.53 1.24
N ILE A 58 14.77 1.25 1.90
CA ILE A 58 15.04 2.52 2.56
C ILE A 58 14.69 2.45 4.04
N GLN A 59 15.45 3.17 4.85
CA GLN A 59 15.13 3.37 6.27
C GLN A 59 14.30 4.64 6.43
N TYR A 60 13.16 4.49 7.08
CA TYR A 60 12.33 5.63 7.44
C TYR A 60 12.85 6.29 8.72
N PRO A 61 12.66 7.61 8.89
CA PRO A 61 12.94 8.27 10.16
C PRO A 61 12.10 7.68 11.30
N GLU A 62 12.65 7.66 12.51
CA GLU A 62 11.96 7.17 13.70
C GLU A 62 10.60 7.85 13.94
N ALA A 63 10.53 9.16 13.65
CA ALA A 63 9.29 9.92 13.75
C ALA A 63 8.18 9.34 12.87
N TRP A 64 8.50 8.89 11.65
CA TRP A 64 7.51 8.31 10.75
C TRP A 64 6.84 7.06 11.34
N TYR A 65 7.64 6.17 11.95
CA TYR A 65 7.09 4.95 12.57
C TYR A 65 6.18 5.29 13.76
N ARG A 66 6.54 6.30 14.56
CA ARG A 66 5.69 6.79 15.65
C ARG A 66 4.39 7.37 15.12
N ASP A 67 4.47 8.19 14.08
CA ASP A 67 3.32 8.84 13.48
C ASP A 67 2.32 7.79 12.96
N ILE A 68 2.74 6.83 12.16
CA ILE A 68 1.84 5.82 11.60
C ILE A 68 1.26 4.85 12.65
N THR A 69 1.83 4.77 13.84
CA THR A 69 1.32 3.91 14.93
C THR A 69 0.50 4.66 15.97
N SER A 70 0.44 6.00 15.92
CA SER A 70 -0.23 6.80 16.97
C SER A 70 -1.02 8.00 16.46
N ASP A 71 -0.69 8.58 15.30
CA ASP A 71 -1.36 9.78 14.79
C ASP A 71 -2.63 9.40 14.01
N PRO A 72 -3.83 9.85 14.46
CA PRO A 72 -5.11 9.55 13.81
C PRO A 72 -5.25 10.14 12.40
N ARG A 73 -4.32 10.99 11.96
CA ARG A 73 -4.21 11.48 10.59
C ARG A 73 -4.04 10.34 9.58
N PHE A 74 -3.36 9.25 10.02
CA PHE A 74 -3.12 8.11 9.18
C PHE A 74 -4.19 7.03 9.36
N TYR A 75 -4.67 6.53 8.25
CA TYR A 75 -5.39 5.26 8.22
C TYR A 75 -4.34 4.14 8.18
N SER A 76 -3.98 3.64 9.35
CA SER A 76 -2.91 2.66 9.53
C SER A 76 -3.50 1.30 9.89
N LEU A 77 -3.82 0.50 8.88
CA LEU A 77 -4.46 -0.80 9.04
C LEU A 77 -3.45 -1.94 8.95
N ALA A 78 -3.53 -2.88 9.88
CA ALA A 78 -2.73 -4.09 9.90
C ALA A 78 -3.58 -5.35 9.66
N ALA A 79 -3.00 -6.30 8.94
CA ALA A 79 -3.45 -7.70 8.90
C ALA A 79 -2.62 -8.50 9.89
N VAL A 80 -3.29 -9.19 10.81
CA VAL A 80 -2.68 -9.93 11.92
C VAL A 80 -3.06 -11.40 11.80
N TYR A 81 -2.07 -12.28 11.88
CA TYR A 81 -2.24 -13.72 11.95
C TYR A 81 -1.46 -14.28 13.14
N GLN A 82 -2.13 -15.01 14.04
CA GLN A 82 -1.53 -15.57 15.26
C GLN A 82 -0.67 -14.54 16.03
N SER A 83 -1.26 -13.36 16.26
CA SER A 83 -0.64 -12.23 16.98
C SER A 83 0.57 -11.58 16.28
N LYS A 84 0.88 -11.95 15.03
CA LYS A 84 1.96 -11.35 14.24
C LYS A 84 1.37 -10.48 13.12
N LEU A 85 1.99 -9.34 12.88
CA LEU A 85 1.67 -8.51 11.74
C LEU A 85 2.17 -9.21 10.46
N VAL A 86 1.27 -9.43 9.52
CA VAL A 86 1.58 -10.10 8.23
C VAL A 86 1.33 -9.21 7.02
N GLY A 87 0.68 -8.07 7.23
CA GLY A 87 0.44 -7.06 6.20
C GLY A 87 0.11 -5.71 6.80
N LEU A 88 0.38 -4.64 6.07
CA LEU A 88 0.11 -3.25 6.46
C LEU A 88 -0.44 -2.47 5.26
N LEU A 89 -1.40 -1.58 5.54
CA LEU A 89 -1.79 -0.50 4.64
C LEU A 89 -1.73 0.80 5.43
N ILE A 90 -0.97 1.77 4.93
CA ILE A 90 -0.88 3.12 5.47
C ILE A 90 -1.42 4.08 4.43
N ALA A 91 -2.41 4.86 4.79
CA ALA A 91 -2.99 5.87 3.92
C ALA A 91 -3.29 7.15 4.71
N GLU A 92 -3.53 8.22 3.99
CA GLU A 92 -3.94 9.52 4.53
C GLU A 92 -5.10 10.05 3.69
N VAL A 93 -6.15 10.56 4.35
CA VAL A 93 -7.22 11.30 3.68
C VAL A 93 -7.00 12.78 3.96
N LYS A 94 -6.84 13.57 2.90
CA LYS A 94 -6.53 14.99 2.99
C LYS A 94 -7.41 15.84 2.09
N GLN A 95 -7.51 17.11 2.41
CA GLN A 95 -8.21 18.07 1.55
C GLN A 95 -7.49 18.21 0.20
N SER A 96 -8.26 18.42 -0.86
CA SER A 96 -7.73 18.53 -2.23
C SER A 96 -6.75 19.70 -2.43
N ASP A 97 -6.81 20.73 -1.59
CA ASP A 97 -5.89 21.87 -1.59
C ASP A 97 -4.56 21.58 -0.84
N ALA A 98 -4.56 20.56 0.04
CA ALA A 98 -3.41 20.11 0.82
C ALA A 98 -2.55 19.05 0.14
N ILE A 99 -2.86 18.67 -1.11
CA ILE A 99 -2.02 17.76 -1.89
C ILE A 99 -0.69 18.39 -2.30
N ASN A 100 0.33 17.56 -2.46
CA ASN A 100 1.65 18.00 -2.90
C ASN A 100 1.57 18.67 -4.28
N LYS A 101 2.52 19.53 -4.58
CA LYS A 101 2.55 20.26 -5.88
C LYS A 101 2.61 19.32 -7.09
N GLU A 102 3.36 18.22 -6.93
CA GLU A 102 3.54 17.19 -7.94
C GLU A 102 2.23 16.46 -8.26
N ASP A 103 1.33 16.41 -7.29
CA ASP A 103 0.08 15.66 -7.33
C ASP A 103 -1.13 16.52 -7.71
N LYS A 104 -0.94 17.84 -7.89
CA LYS A 104 -2.05 18.79 -8.14
C LYS A 104 -2.83 18.54 -9.43
N GLY A 105 -2.26 17.77 -10.37
CA GLY A 105 -2.92 17.42 -11.63
C GLY A 105 -3.97 16.31 -11.54
N ILE A 106 -4.17 15.71 -10.35
CA ILE A 106 -5.09 14.57 -10.16
C ILE A 106 -6.54 14.96 -10.40
N LEU A 107 -6.91 16.12 -9.86
CA LEU A 107 -8.27 16.64 -9.94
C LEU A 107 -8.25 17.97 -10.71
N ASP A 108 -9.23 18.17 -11.57
CA ASP A 108 -9.47 19.52 -12.09
C ASP A 108 -9.93 20.40 -10.92
N GLY A 109 -9.05 21.28 -10.45
CA GLY A 109 -9.29 22.12 -9.28
C GLY A 109 -10.52 23.05 -9.40
N ARG A 110 -11.05 23.23 -10.62
CA ARG A 110 -12.29 23.99 -10.85
C ARG A 110 -13.54 23.18 -10.55
N MET A 111 -13.46 21.87 -10.71
CA MET A 111 -14.60 20.95 -10.52
C MET A 111 -14.66 20.33 -9.11
N TYR A 112 -13.55 20.31 -8.40
CA TYR A 112 -13.41 19.54 -7.16
C TYR A 112 -12.85 20.38 -6.00
N SER A 113 -13.25 21.64 -5.89
CA SER A 113 -12.99 22.45 -4.69
C SER A 113 -13.74 21.85 -3.48
N ASN A 114 -13.10 21.87 -2.31
CA ASN A 114 -13.66 21.38 -1.05
C ASN A 114 -13.99 19.87 -1.01
N CYS A 115 -13.22 19.03 -1.69
CA CYS A 115 -13.33 17.59 -1.57
C CYS A 115 -12.07 17.00 -0.91
N THR A 116 -12.15 15.76 -0.47
CA THR A 116 -11.00 15.01 0.02
C THR A 116 -10.46 14.04 -1.02
N VAL A 117 -9.20 13.68 -0.86
CA VAL A 117 -8.50 12.66 -1.63
C VAL A 117 -7.79 11.69 -0.68
N GLY A 118 -7.80 10.41 -1.05
CA GLY A 118 -7.06 9.37 -0.36
C GLY A 118 -5.68 9.18 -0.98
N TYR A 119 -4.64 9.18 -0.17
CA TYR A 119 -3.28 8.88 -0.60
C TYR A 119 -2.78 7.61 0.09
N ILE A 120 -2.52 6.55 -0.69
CA ILE A 120 -1.92 5.32 -0.17
C ILE A 120 -0.41 5.52 -0.14
N LEU A 121 0.14 5.63 1.07
CA LEU A 121 1.57 5.80 1.29
C LEU A 121 2.32 4.47 1.18
N SER A 122 1.70 3.39 1.68
CA SER A 122 2.36 2.09 1.78
C SER A 122 1.35 0.96 1.82
N LEU A 123 1.61 -0.12 1.10
CA LEU A 123 0.89 -1.38 1.19
C LEU A 123 1.90 -2.52 1.04
N GLY A 124 2.00 -3.35 2.05
CA GLY A 124 2.94 -4.46 2.08
C GLY A 124 2.37 -5.70 2.73
N VAL A 125 2.85 -6.86 2.28
CA VAL A 125 2.48 -8.18 2.83
C VAL A 125 3.72 -9.06 2.90
N CYS A 126 3.91 -9.75 4.03
CA CYS A 126 4.97 -10.73 4.22
C CYS A 126 4.99 -11.74 3.07
N SER A 127 6.17 -12.10 2.61
CA SER A 127 6.37 -12.97 1.44
C SER A 127 5.57 -14.27 1.52
N THR A 128 5.53 -14.89 2.70
CA THR A 128 4.79 -16.14 2.98
C THR A 128 3.28 -16.00 2.91
N PHE A 129 2.74 -14.77 3.03
CA PHE A 129 1.29 -14.48 2.99
C PHE A 129 0.85 -13.80 1.68
N ARG A 130 1.77 -13.63 0.73
CA ARG A 130 1.44 -13.06 -0.59
C ARG A 130 0.58 -14.03 -1.39
N ARG A 131 -0.21 -13.49 -2.35
CA ARG A 131 -1.11 -14.23 -3.24
C ARG A 131 -2.26 -14.96 -2.53
N GLN A 132 -2.52 -14.64 -1.27
CA GLN A 132 -3.60 -15.21 -0.46
C GLN A 132 -4.71 -14.18 -0.14
N GLY A 133 -4.77 -13.08 -0.88
CA GLY A 133 -5.84 -12.09 -0.73
C GLY A 133 -5.60 -11.01 0.33
N VAL A 134 -4.54 -11.10 1.15
CA VAL A 134 -4.29 -10.16 2.27
C VAL A 134 -4.21 -8.71 1.80
N ALA A 135 -3.49 -8.43 0.70
CA ALA A 135 -3.38 -7.08 0.17
C ALA A 135 -4.74 -6.55 -0.33
N SER A 136 -5.55 -7.40 -0.97
CA SER A 136 -6.91 -7.03 -1.41
C SER A 136 -7.80 -6.70 -0.21
N LEU A 137 -7.76 -7.51 0.84
CA LEU A 137 -8.54 -7.28 2.06
C LEU A 137 -8.18 -5.95 2.73
N LEU A 138 -6.89 -5.61 2.81
CA LEU A 138 -6.41 -4.33 3.34
C LEU A 138 -6.88 -3.15 2.46
N LEU A 139 -6.73 -3.28 1.14
CA LEU A 139 -7.14 -2.24 0.19
C LEU A 139 -8.66 -2.04 0.22
N ASP A 140 -9.44 -3.11 0.13
CA ASP A 140 -10.91 -3.06 0.14
C ASP A 140 -11.44 -2.43 1.44
N SER A 141 -10.79 -2.72 2.58
CA SER A 141 -11.13 -2.09 3.86
C SER A 141 -10.93 -0.56 3.83
N PHE A 142 -9.83 -0.10 3.24
CA PHE A 142 -9.59 1.34 3.07
C PHE A 142 -10.57 1.98 2.08
N LEU A 143 -10.83 1.35 0.92
CA LEU A 143 -11.79 1.82 -0.07
C LEU A 143 -13.19 1.96 0.56
N ASN A 144 -13.64 0.95 1.29
CA ASN A 144 -14.91 1.00 2.01
C ASN A 144 -14.95 2.13 3.04
N HIS A 145 -13.87 2.33 3.80
CA HIS A 145 -13.79 3.40 4.79
C HIS A 145 -13.99 4.79 4.17
N VAL A 146 -13.33 5.08 3.05
CA VAL A 146 -13.39 6.40 2.41
C VAL A 146 -14.67 6.62 1.61
N THR A 147 -15.37 5.56 1.20
CA THR A 147 -16.63 5.65 0.44
C THR A 147 -17.87 5.70 1.34
N GLN A 148 -17.78 5.15 2.56
CA GLN A 148 -18.90 5.11 3.50
C GLN A 148 -18.98 6.33 4.44
N SER A 149 -18.00 7.23 4.40
CA SER A 149 -17.99 8.42 5.23
C SER A 149 -19.03 9.44 4.75
N GLU A 150 -20.15 9.56 5.45
CA GLU A 150 -21.25 10.48 5.12
C GLU A 150 -20.83 11.95 5.08
N ASN A 151 -19.76 12.31 5.80
CA ASN A 151 -19.32 13.69 5.96
C ASN A 151 -18.10 14.08 5.10
N GLN A 152 -17.48 13.12 4.39
CA GLN A 152 -16.31 13.39 3.56
C GLN A 152 -16.49 12.78 2.18
N ILE A 153 -16.59 13.64 1.18
CA ILE A 153 -16.68 13.21 -0.20
C ILE A 153 -15.26 12.99 -0.72
N CYS A 154 -14.76 11.76 -0.57
CA CYS A 154 -13.51 11.35 -1.18
C CYS A 154 -13.74 11.20 -2.70
N LYS A 155 -13.09 12.04 -3.50
CA LYS A 155 -13.29 12.07 -4.95
C LYS A 155 -12.26 11.27 -5.73
N ALA A 156 -11.17 10.94 -5.07
CA ALA A 156 -10.08 10.21 -5.71
C ALA A 156 -9.21 9.50 -4.68
N ILE A 157 -8.65 8.38 -5.09
CA ILE A 157 -7.61 7.68 -4.33
C ILE A 157 -6.41 7.52 -5.24
N TYR A 158 -5.22 7.79 -4.72
CA TYR A 158 -4.01 7.72 -5.52
C TYR A 158 -2.81 7.16 -4.77
N LEU A 159 -1.83 6.76 -5.52
CA LEU A 159 -0.55 6.28 -5.00
C LEU A 159 0.56 6.48 -6.04
N HIS A 160 1.80 6.37 -5.57
CA HIS A 160 2.97 6.31 -6.42
C HIS A 160 3.54 4.89 -6.42
N VAL A 161 3.88 4.39 -7.59
CA VAL A 161 4.48 3.07 -7.75
C VAL A 161 5.68 3.14 -8.70
N LEU A 162 6.75 2.44 -8.36
CA LEU A 162 7.90 2.34 -9.25
C LEU A 162 7.51 1.66 -10.56
N THR A 163 7.99 2.18 -11.69
CA THR A 163 7.72 1.62 -13.03
C THR A 163 8.18 0.17 -13.15
N MET A 164 9.19 -0.22 -12.39
CA MET A 164 9.71 -1.59 -12.36
C MET A 164 8.90 -2.54 -11.48
N ASN A 165 8.00 -2.04 -10.61
CA ASN A 165 7.18 -2.87 -9.75
C ASN A 165 5.92 -3.37 -10.47
N SER A 166 6.13 -4.20 -11.49
CA SER A 166 5.05 -4.76 -12.31
C SER A 166 4.03 -5.58 -11.52
N ALA A 167 4.43 -6.15 -10.39
CA ALA A 167 3.53 -6.91 -9.53
C ALA A 167 2.52 -5.98 -8.82
N ALA A 168 2.98 -4.86 -8.27
CA ALA A 168 2.12 -3.86 -7.66
C ALA A 168 1.23 -3.17 -8.71
N ILE A 169 1.78 -2.83 -9.88
CA ILE A 169 1.01 -2.22 -10.98
C ILE A 169 -0.17 -3.12 -11.33
N ARG A 170 0.07 -4.40 -11.67
CA ARG A 170 -1.01 -5.37 -11.97
C ARG A 170 -1.99 -5.57 -10.82
N PHE A 171 -1.52 -5.52 -9.58
CA PHE A 171 -2.39 -5.60 -8.41
C PHE A 171 -3.37 -4.42 -8.38
N TYR A 172 -2.89 -3.20 -8.51
CA TYR A 172 -3.73 -2.01 -8.49
C TYR A 172 -4.63 -1.90 -9.72
N GLU A 173 -4.15 -2.27 -10.91
CA GLU A 173 -4.99 -2.34 -12.13
C GLU A 173 -6.17 -3.30 -11.95
N LYS A 174 -5.95 -4.46 -11.30
CA LYS A 174 -7.03 -5.40 -10.95
C LYS A 174 -8.07 -4.79 -10.00
N HIS A 175 -7.66 -3.82 -9.18
CA HIS A 175 -8.53 -3.06 -8.30
C HIS A 175 -9.01 -1.73 -8.93
N TYR A 176 -9.04 -1.65 -10.27
CA TYR A 176 -9.54 -0.54 -11.07
C TYR A 176 -8.76 0.77 -10.97
N PHE A 177 -7.55 0.73 -10.42
CA PHE A 177 -6.64 1.85 -10.52
C PHE A 177 -6.11 1.95 -11.95
N ARG A 178 -5.91 3.16 -12.42
CA ARG A 178 -5.41 3.46 -13.75
C ARG A 178 -4.17 4.32 -13.69
N LEU A 179 -3.29 4.12 -14.68
CA LEU A 179 -2.17 5.02 -14.88
C LEU A 179 -2.69 6.42 -15.18
N HIS A 180 -2.31 7.38 -14.34
CA HIS A 180 -2.65 8.79 -14.53
C HIS A 180 -1.52 9.56 -15.19
N SER A 181 -0.30 9.49 -14.65
CA SER A 181 0.86 10.17 -15.19
C SER A 181 2.16 9.46 -14.85
N PHE A 182 3.19 9.84 -15.57
CA PHE A 182 4.56 9.40 -15.35
C PHE A 182 5.34 10.54 -14.66
N LEU A 183 5.98 10.24 -13.53
CA LEU A 183 6.77 11.18 -12.77
C LEU A 183 8.26 10.82 -12.88
N PRO A 184 9.02 11.52 -13.74
CA PRO A 184 10.45 11.27 -13.85
C PRO A 184 11.16 11.72 -12.56
N TYR A 185 12.08 10.90 -12.07
CA TYR A 185 12.94 11.20 -10.90
C TYR A 185 12.20 11.51 -9.59
N TYR A 186 10.96 11.07 -9.43
CA TYR A 186 10.18 11.29 -8.22
C TYR A 186 10.88 10.76 -6.97
N TYR A 187 11.54 9.61 -7.06
CA TYR A 187 12.39 9.04 -6.02
C TYR A 187 13.87 9.23 -6.38
N SER A 188 14.37 10.41 -6.54
CA SER A 188 15.78 10.78 -6.76
C SER A 188 16.62 9.92 -7.74
N VAL A 189 16.32 8.63 -7.88
CA VAL A 189 17.04 7.63 -8.69
C VAL A 189 16.13 6.77 -9.57
N SER A 190 14.81 6.90 -9.49
CA SER A 190 13.87 6.00 -10.17
C SER A 190 12.63 6.70 -10.68
N HIS A 191 12.08 6.18 -11.78
CA HIS A 191 10.85 6.67 -12.38
C HIS A 191 9.64 6.04 -11.68
N CYS A 192 8.58 6.83 -11.48
CA CYS A 192 7.33 6.36 -10.91
C CYS A 192 6.15 6.52 -11.84
N PHE A 193 5.20 5.62 -11.72
CA PHE A 193 3.85 5.82 -12.19
C PHE A 193 2.97 6.36 -11.08
N TYR A 194 2.09 7.23 -11.47
CA TYR A 194 1.02 7.73 -10.68
C TYR A 194 -0.24 6.94 -11.02
N LEU A 195 -0.80 6.21 -10.05
CA LEU A 195 -2.01 5.43 -10.24
C LEU A 195 -3.18 6.12 -9.51
N PHE A 196 -4.29 6.16 -10.22
CA PHE A 196 -5.53 6.79 -9.77
C PHE A 196 -6.62 5.72 -9.69
N GLY A 197 -7.32 5.66 -8.58
CA GLY A 197 -8.35 4.67 -8.31
C GLY A 197 -9.77 5.26 -8.29
N PRO A 198 -10.73 4.37 -8.20
CA PRO A 198 -12.16 4.70 -8.22
C PRO A 198 -12.56 5.60 -7.07
#